data_26252ffa62f36848ff58ee98374b8b7e
#
_entry.id   26252ffa62f36848ff58ee98374b8b7e
#
_cell.length_a   1.000
_cell.length_b   1.000
_cell.length_c   1.000
_cell.angle_alpha   90.00
_cell.angle_beta   90.00
_cell.angle_gamma   90.00
#
_symmetry.space_group_name_H-M   'P 1'
#
loop_
_entity.id
_entity.type
_entity.pdbx_description
1 polymer ?
#
loop_
_entity_poly.entity_id
_entity_poly.type
_entity_poly.pdbx_seq_one_letter_code
_entity_poly.pdbx_strand_id
1 'polypeptide(L)'
;MTDWKDRLEELSKDLHQARDELRVEMHLAGAEIRDDWEELEKQWERFSQKLKRAGHEAVESGEEVGEAASLLGEELKKGYQRIRKEL
;
A
#
# COMPACT_ATOMS: atom_id res chain seq x y z
N MET A 1 9.43 -10.85 -19.75
CA MET A 1 9.74 -10.33 -18.44
C MET A 1 8.93 -9.10 -18.12
N THR A 2 8.33 -9.11 -16.99
CA THR A 2 7.39 -8.06 -16.63
C THR A 2 7.96 -7.26 -15.48
N ASP A 3 8.67 -6.19 -15.81
CA ASP A 3 9.26 -5.29 -14.82
C ASP A 3 8.25 -4.75 -13.83
N TRP A 4 7.01 -4.55 -14.29
CA TRP A 4 5.96 -4.03 -13.42
C TRP A 4 5.62 -4.99 -12.28
N LYS A 5 5.72 -6.30 -12.51
CA LYS A 5 5.47 -7.28 -11.45
C LYS A 5 6.53 -7.22 -10.38
N ASP A 6 7.79 -7.10 -10.77
CA ASP A 6 8.90 -7.02 -9.85
C ASP A 6 8.83 -5.74 -9.01
N ARG A 7 8.53 -4.61 -9.65
CA ARG A 7 8.37 -3.34 -8.96
C ARG A 7 7.20 -3.38 -7.98
N LEU A 8 6.09 -3.96 -8.42
CA LEU A 8 4.90 -4.07 -7.60
C LEU A 8 5.16 -4.96 -6.38
N GLU A 9 5.90 -6.03 -6.58
CA GLU A 9 6.28 -6.94 -5.50
C GLU A 9 7.15 -6.23 -4.47
N GLU A 10 8.15 -5.46 -4.91
CA GLU A 10 9.00 -4.68 -4.02
C GLU A 10 8.22 -3.62 -3.28
N LEU A 11 7.36 -2.91 -3.99
CA LEU A 11 6.49 -1.91 -3.39
C LEU A 11 5.61 -2.53 -2.32
N SER A 12 5.04 -3.71 -2.60
CA SER A 12 4.21 -4.44 -1.65
C SER A 12 4.98 -4.80 -0.39
N LYS A 13 6.22 -5.25 -0.52
CA LYS A 13 7.06 -5.57 0.63
C LYS A 13 7.36 -4.34 1.47
N ASP A 14 7.72 -3.24 0.82
CA ASP A 14 8.02 -1.99 1.52
C ASP A 14 6.80 -1.47 2.27
N LEU A 15 5.64 -1.53 1.62
CA LEU A 15 4.39 -1.08 2.25
C LEU A 15 4.00 -1.98 3.41
N HIS A 16 4.17 -3.28 3.26
CA HIS A 16 3.86 -4.24 4.31
C HIS A 16 4.73 -3.98 5.54
N GLN A 17 6.01 -3.74 5.33
CA GLN A 17 6.94 -3.44 6.40
C GLN A 17 6.59 -2.13 7.09
N ALA A 18 6.33 -1.08 6.32
CA ALA A 18 5.95 0.22 6.88
C ALA A 18 4.65 0.11 7.67
N ARG A 19 3.69 -0.63 7.14
CA ARG A 19 2.41 -0.85 7.81
C ARG A 19 2.59 -1.54 9.16
N ASP A 20 3.40 -2.59 9.20
CA ASP A 20 3.65 -3.34 10.43
C ASP A 20 4.31 -2.45 11.49
N GLU A 21 5.30 -1.67 11.08
CA GLU A 21 6.01 -0.77 11.99
C GLU A 21 5.08 0.31 12.55
N LEU A 22 4.30 0.95 11.69
CA LEU A 22 3.38 2.02 12.11
C LEU A 22 2.22 1.49 12.92
N ARG A 23 1.76 0.29 12.62
CA ARG A 23 0.66 -0.34 13.33
C ARG A 23 0.96 -0.47 14.83
N VAL A 24 2.20 -0.81 15.16
CA VAL A 24 2.61 -0.90 16.55
C VAL A 24 2.56 0.47 17.23
N GLU A 25 2.99 1.51 16.51
CA GLU A 25 3.03 2.87 17.04
C GLU A 25 1.65 3.49 17.21
N MET A 26 0.65 2.97 16.50
CA MET A 26 -0.72 3.49 16.60
C MET A 26 -1.32 3.33 17.99
N HIS A 27 -0.81 2.42 18.81
CA HIS A 27 -1.28 2.27 20.19
C HIS A 27 -1.03 3.50 21.03
N LEU A 28 -0.01 4.28 20.68
CA LEU A 28 0.39 5.48 21.42
C LEU A 28 0.02 6.77 20.69
N ALA A 29 -0.59 6.66 19.52
CA ALA A 29 -0.92 7.81 18.70
C ALA A 29 -2.20 8.50 19.16
N GLY A 30 -2.30 9.80 18.90
CA GLY A 30 -3.51 10.56 19.17
C GLY A 30 -4.63 10.25 18.20
N ALA A 31 -5.82 10.76 18.50
CA ALA A 31 -7.03 10.46 17.73
C ALA A 31 -6.91 10.89 16.26
N GLU A 32 -6.30 12.05 16.00
CA GLU A 32 -6.15 12.56 14.63
C GLU A 32 -5.27 11.65 13.78
N ILE A 33 -4.19 11.16 14.36
CA ILE A 33 -3.28 10.25 13.66
C ILE A 33 -3.96 8.90 13.44
N ARG A 34 -4.75 8.45 14.40
CA ARG A 34 -5.50 7.20 14.24
C ARG A 34 -6.53 7.29 13.12
N ASP A 35 -7.19 8.45 12.98
CA ASP A 35 -8.15 8.66 11.91
C ASP A 35 -7.46 8.60 10.54
N ASP A 36 -6.31 9.23 10.42
CA ASP A 36 -5.50 9.15 9.20
C ASP A 36 -5.07 7.73 8.92
N TRP A 37 -4.70 6.99 9.97
CA TRP A 37 -4.32 5.59 9.85
C TRP A 37 -5.48 4.72 9.32
N GLU A 38 -6.70 4.97 9.79
CA GLU A 38 -7.87 4.23 9.33
C GLU A 38 -8.08 4.41 7.82
N GLU A 39 -7.88 5.64 7.33
CA GLU A 39 -7.95 5.89 5.89
C GLU A 39 -6.87 5.12 5.13
N LEU A 40 -5.66 5.08 5.67
CA LEU A 40 -4.58 4.32 5.06
C LEU A 40 -4.85 2.81 5.08
N GLU A 41 -5.51 2.32 6.10
CA GLU A 41 -5.91 0.91 6.16
C GLU A 41 -6.90 0.57 5.06
N LYS A 42 -7.83 1.47 4.75
CA LYS A 42 -8.76 1.29 3.64
C LYS A 42 -8.01 1.27 2.30
N GLN A 43 -7.04 2.16 2.15
CA GLN A 43 -6.21 2.20 0.95
C GLN A 43 -5.36 0.94 0.81
N TRP A 44 -4.82 0.45 1.92
CA TRP A 44 -4.08 -0.80 1.95
C TRP A 44 -4.95 -1.97 1.47
N GLU A 45 -6.19 -2.03 1.93
CA GLU A 45 -7.11 -3.07 1.53
C GLU A 45 -7.37 -3.04 0.03
N ARG A 46 -7.61 -1.84 -0.52
CA ARG A 46 -7.79 -1.67 -1.97
C ARG A 46 -6.55 -2.08 -2.74
N PHE A 47 -5.39 -1.67 -2.26
CA PHE A 47 -4.13 -2.04 -2.88
C PHE A 47 -3.94 -3.55 -2.88
N SER A 48 -4.19 -4.20 -1.76
CA SER A 48 -4.06 -5.66 -1.62
C SER A 48 -4.99 -6.41 -2.58
N GLN A 49 -6.22 -5.93 -2.72
CA GLN A 49 -7.18 -6.54 -3.63
C GLN A 49 -6.72 -6.41 -5.08
N LYS A 50 -6.23 -5.23 -5.47
CA LYS A 50 -5.74 -5.04 -6.83
C LYS A 50 -4.46 -5.83 -7.09
N LEU A 51 -3.63 -5.97 -6.08
CA LEU A 51 -2.42 -6.78 -6.18
C LEU A 51 -2.76 -8.24 -6.46
N LYS A 52 -3.75 -8.78 -5.76
CA LYS A 52 -4.23 -10.14 -5.99
C LYS A 52 -4.80 -10.31 -7.40
N ARG A 53 -5.58 -9.34 -7.84
CA ARG A 53 -6.15 -9.38 -9.20
C ARG A 53 -5.08 -9.37 -10.26
N ALA A 54 -4.07 -8.52 -10.09
CA ALA A 54 -2.96 -8.44 -11.04
C ALA A 54 -2.23 -9.77 -11.15
N GLY A 55 -2.14 -10.53 -10.07
CA GLY A 55 -1.49 -11.83 -10.06
C GLY A 55 -2.30 -12.95 -10.71
N HIS A 56 -3.62 -12.78 -10.79
CA HIS A 56 -4.52 -13.80 -11.32
C HIS A 56 -5.05 -13.53 -12.74
N GLU A 57 -4.98 -12.27 -13.18
CA GLU A 57 -5.50 -11.89 -14.48
C GLU A 57 -4.58 -12.32 -15.61
N ALA A 58 -5.15 -12.42 -16.83
CA ALA A 58 -4.37 -12.62 -18.04
C ALA A 58 -3.40 -11.46 -18.23
N VAL A 59 -2.31 -11.70 -18.95
CA VAL A 59 -1.20 -10.75 -19.06
C VAL A 59 -1.64 -9.33 -19.45
N GLU A 60 -2.57 -9.22 -20.40
CA GLU A 60 -3.02 -7.90 -20.87
C GLU A 60 -3.77 -7.13 -19.78
N SER A 61 -4.73 -7.78 -19.15
CA SER A 61 -5.51 -7.19 -18.07
C SER A 61 -4.65 -6.98 -16.83
N GLY A 62 -3.71 -7.87 -16.59
CA GLY A 62 -2.81 -7.83 -15.44
C GLY A 62 -1.95 -6.58 -15.42
N GLU A 63 -1.50 -6.12 -16.59
CA GLU A 63 -0.67 -4.92 -16.68
C GLU A 63 -1.43 -3.67 -16.28
N GLU A 64 -2.67 -3.52 -16.75
CA GLU A 64 -3.51 -2.38 -16.39
C GLU A 64 -3.83 -2.38 -14.89
N VAL A 65 -4.18 -3.54 -14.36
CA VAL A 65 -4.45 -3.68 -12.93
C VAL A 65 -3.18 -3.42 -12.12
N GLY A 66 -2.04 -3.87 -12.62
CA GLY A 66 -0.75 -3.64 -12.00
C GLY A 66 -0.40 -2.16 -11.90
N GLU A 67 -0.68 -1.39 -12.97
CA GLU A 67 -0.46 0.05 -12.96
C GLU A 67 -1.37 0.74 -11.93
N ALA A 68 -2.63 0.35 -11.88
CA ALA A 68 -3.56 0.88 -10.90
C ALA A 68 -3.11 0.55 -9.47
N ALA A 69 -2.63 -0.67 -9.24
CA ALA A 69 -2.12 -1.07 -7.95
C ALA A 69 -0.87 -0.26 -7.58
N SER A 70 0.02 0.01 -8.54
CA SER A 70 1.20 0.83 -8.31
C SER A 70 0.84 2.24 -7.88
N LEU A 71 -0.15 2.85 -8.54
CA LEU A 71 -0.62 4.19 -8.18
C LEU A 71 -1.17 4.22 -6.75
N LEU A 72 -1.99 3.24 -6.40
CA LEU A 72 -2.51 3.12 -5.04
C LEU A 72 -1.39 2.91 -4.04
N GLY A 73 -0.40 2.08 -4.39
CA GLY A 73 0.74 1.82 -3.54
C GLY A 73 1.59 3.06 -3.29
N GLU A 74 1.79 3.88 -4.33
CA GLU A 74 2.54 5.13 -4.19
C GLU A 74 1.81 6.11 -3.29
N GLU A 75 0.50 6.23 -3.42
CA GLU A 75 -0.32 7.07 -2.55
C GLU A 75 -0.24 6.59 -1.09
N LEU A 76 -0.32 5.28 -0.91
CA LEU A 76 -0.22 4.66 0.40
C LEU A 76 1.14 4.92 1.04
N LYS A 77 2.20 4.83 0.24
CA LYS A 77 3.56 5.10 0.69
C LYS A 77 3.70 6.53 1.19
N LYS A 78 3.16 7.48 0.45
CA LYS A 78 3.15 8.89 0.86
C LYS A 78 2.40 9.08 2.16
N GLY A 79 1.28 8.41 2.32
CA GLY A 79 0.48 8.45 3.54
C GLY A 79 1.26 7.93 4.74
N TYR A 80 1.94 6.81 4.58
CA TYR A 80 2.77 6.25 5.65
C TYR A 80 3.92 7.18 6.02
N GLN A 81 4.57 7.80 5.04
CA GLN A 81 5.63 8.75 5.29
C GLN A 81 5.13 9.98 6.05
N ARG A 82 3.94 10.44 5.71
CA ARG A 82 3.31 11.58 6.38
C ARG A 82 3.02 11.26 7.84
N ILE A 83 2.45 10.11 8.12
CA ILE A 83 2.18 9.67 9.49
C ILE A 83 3.48 9.54 10.28
N ARG A 84 4.50 8.96 9.67
CA ARG A 84 5.79 8.79 10.33
C ARG A 84 6.39 10.11 10.78
N LYS A 85 6.20 11.16 10.01
CA LYS A 85 6.66 12.51 10.38
C LYS A 85 5.87 13.09 11.56
N GLU A 86 4.62 12.72 11.69
CA GLU A 86 3.76 13.21 12.77
C GLU A 86 4.00 12.48 14.10
N LEU A 87 4.62 11.32 14.02
CA LEU A 87 4.97 10.55 15.20
C LEU A 87 6.30 11.04 15.77
#